data_b2765d65e56eee7c72b0942e6e87f456
#
_entry.id   b2765d65e56eee7c72b0942e6e87f456
#
_cell.length_a   1.000
_cell.length_b   1.000
_cell.length_c   1.000
_cell.angle_alpha   90.00
_cell.angle_beta   90.00
_cell.angle_gamma   90.00
#
_symmetry.space_group_name_H-M   'P 1'
#
loop_
_entity.id
_entity.type
_entity.pdbx_description
1 polymer ?
#
loop_
_entity_poly.entity_id
_entity_poly.type
_entity_poly.pdbx_seq_one_letter_code
_entity_poly.pdbx_strand_id
1 'polypeptide(L)'
;MSQVQRSFLTKLGVTEQQAFLDFNFAPTSLRRDIAILGLLHKRVIGQSHPTFECLLPFWSERFGTSRGVGHSKPLYGHWAEATHHRSLYAKSIFMMIDIYNNLPQNVVDSISDPCFQKLLTERARERCRADDPFWASCFSSRSVDSDELVPLD
;
A
#
# COMPACT_ATOMS: atom_id res chain seq x y z
N MET A 1 11.24 10.78 -1.31
CA MET A 1 11.83 10.54 -2.65
C MET A 1 13.30 10.25 -2.51
N SER A 2 13.93 9.46 -3.42
CA SER A 2 15.38 9.25 -3.41
C SER A 2 16.10 10.54 -3.85
N GLN A 3 17.30 10.78 -3.31
CA GLN A 3 18.10 11.95 -3.65
C GLN A 3 18.41 12.03 -5.16
N VAL A 4 18.66 10.88 -5.78
CA VAL A 4 18.94 10.75 -7.23
C VAL A 4 17.73 11.21 -8.05
N GLN A 5 16.54 10.76 -7.70
CA GLN A 5 15.31 11.13 -8.41
C GLN A 5 15.04 12.64 -8.30
N ARG A 6 15.23 13.21 -7.12
CA ARG A 6 15.06 14.66 -6.90
C ARG A 6 16.07 15.47 -7.72
N SER A 7 17.36 15.09 -7.70
CA SER A 7 18.38 15.76 -8.49
C SER A 7 18.09 15.70 -9.99
N PHE A 8 17.58 14.58 -10.49
CA PHE A 8 17.17 14.44 -11.88
C PHE A 8 16.03 15.40 -12.26
N LEU A 9 14.96 15.44 -11.47
CA LEU A 9 13.82 16.33 -11.71
C LEU A 9 14.22 17.81 -11.65
N THR A 10 15.07 18.18 -10.69
CA THR A 10 15.60 19.55 -10.58
C THR A 10 16.35 19.98 -11.84
N LYS A 11 17.18 19.08 -12.42
CA LYS A 11 17.90 19.35 -13.67
C LYS A 11 16.96 19.53 -14.87
N LEU A 12 15.80 18.89 -14.85
CA LEU A 12 14.78 19.02 -15.89
C LEU A 12 13.84 20.21 -15.68
N GLY A 13 13.92 20.89 -14.54
CA GLY A 13 12.98 21.98 -14.18
C GLY A 13 11.55 21.50 -13.96
N VAL A 14 11.35 20.21 -13.61
CA VAL A 14 10.04 19.59 -13.43
C VAL A 14 9.80 19.33 -11.95
N THR A 15 8.62 19.68 -11.45
CA THR A 15 8.21 19.37 -10.07
C THR A 15 7.87 17.88 -9.91
N GLU A 16 7.87 17.39 -8.66
CA GLU A 16 7.48 16.01 -8.36
C GLU A 16 6.03 15.70 -8.78
N GLN A 17 5.13 16.66 -8.58
CA GLN A 17 3.73 16.56 -8.98
C GLN A 17 3.58 16.50 -10.51
N GLN A 18 4.21 17.42 -11.24
CA GLN A 18 4.22 17.38 -12.70
C GLN A 18 4.80 16.08 -13.24
N ALA A 19 5.93 15.62 -12.68
CA ALA A 19 6.54 14.35 -13.07
C ALA A 19 5.57 13.17 -12.92
N PHE A 20 4.78 13.15 -11.85
CA PHE A 20 3.81 12.10 -11.62
C PHE A 20 2.57 12.24 -12.49
N LEU A 21 1.99 13.43 -12.59
CA LEU A 21 0.73 13.65 -13.30
C LEU A 21 0.89 13.55 -14.81
N ASP A 22 1.93 14.18 -15.37
CA ASP A 22 2.10 14.31 -16.82
C ASP A 22 2.89 13.14 -17.42
N PHE A 23 3.88 12.63 -16.69
CA PHE A 23 4.81 11.60 -17.19
C PHE A 23 4.69 10.25 -16.48
N ASN A 24 3.73 10.08 -15.55
CA ASN A 24 3.58 8.87 -14.72
C ASN A 24 4.88 8.50 -13.97
N PHE A 25 5.71 9.48 -13.67
CA PHE A 25 6.97 9.29 -12.98
C PHE A 25 6.80 9.46 -11.48
N ALA A 26 6.16 8.48 -10.85
CA ALA A 26 5.90 8.47 -9.42
C ALA A 26 7.18 8.35 -8.58
N PRO A 27 7.19 8.87 -7.33
CA PRO A 27 8.25 8.60 -6.35
C PRO A 27 8.51 7.10 -6.19
N THR A 28 9.79 6.72 -6.03
CA THR A 28 10.17 5.31 -5.86
C THR A 28 9.55 4.67 -4.62
N SER A 29 9.32 5.44 -3.54
CA SER A 29 8.60 4.98 -2.36
C SER A 29 7.16 4.58 -2.69
N LEU A 30 6.41 5.46 -3.36
CA LEU A 30 5.03 5.19 -3.75
C LEU A 30 4.92 3.96 -4.67
N ARG A 31 5.80 3.86 -5.68
CA ARG A 31 5.82 2.69 -6.57
C ARG A 31 6.10 1.40 -5.83
N ARG A 32 7.05 1.42 -4.89
CA ARG A 32 7.35 0.27 -4.05
C ARG A 32 6.16 -0.12 -3.18
N ASP A 33 5.52 0.85 -2.54
CA ASP A 33 4.40 0.60 -1.63
C ASP A 33 3.21 0.01 -2.41
N ILE A 34 2.88 0.55 -3.59
CA ILE A 34 1.88 -0.03 -4.49
C ILE A 34 2.26 -1.46 -4.93
N ALA A 35 3.53 -1.72 -5.26
CA ALA A 35 3.97 -3.05 -5.65
C ALA A 35 3.86 -4.07 -4.50
N ILE A 36 4.15 -3.66 -3.27
CA ILE A 36 4.00 -4.52 -2.09
C ILE A 36 2.51 -4.80 -1.83
N LEU A 37 1.64 -3.80 -1.94
CA LEU A 37 0.19 -4.00 -1.85
C LEU A 37 -0.33 -4.93 -2.96
N GLY A 38 0.21 -4.83 -4.18
CA GLY A 38 -0.06 -5.76 -5.27
C GLY A 38 0.34 -7.20 -4.94
N LEU A 39 1.48 -7.40 -4.27
CA LEU A 39 1.89 -8.72 -3.81
C LEU A 39 0.92 -9.31 -2.76
N LEU A 40 0.42 -8.48 -1.82
CA LEU A 40 -0.63 -8.88 -0.89
C LEU A 40 -1.93 -9.21 -1.62
N HIS A 41 -2.29 -8.40 -2.63
CA HIS A 41 -3.49 -8.63 -3.42
C HIS A 41 -3.43 -9.94 -4.21
N LYS A 42 -2.26 -10.32 -4.76
CA LYS A 42 -2.08 -11.64 -5.38
C LYS A 42 -2.41 -12.80 -4.45
N ARG A 43 -2.09 -12.67 -3.15
CA ARG A 43 -2.51 -13.67 -2.14
C ARG A 43 -4.04 -13.75 -2.07
N VAL A 44 -4.70 -12.61 -2.06
CA VAL A 44 -6.17 -12.52 -1.92
C VAL A 44 -6.92 -13.07 -3.13
N ILE A 45 -6.39 -12.90 -4.34
CA ILE A 45 -7.00 -13.44 -5.58
C ILE A 45 -6.47 -14.84 -5.96
N GLY A 46 -5.71 -15.51 -5.08
CA GLY A 46 -5.21 -16.86 -5.30
C GLY A 46 -4.13 -16.98 -6.38
N GLN A 47 -3.41 -15.89 -6.69
CA GLN A 47 -2.31 -15.85 -7.68
C GLN A 47 -0.92 -15.77 -7.03
N SER A 48 -0.83 -16.02 -5.75
CA SER A 48 0.43 -16.02 -5.02
C SER A 48 1.12 -17.38 -5.06
N HIS A 49 2.43 -17.39 -4.76
CA HIS A 49 3.14 -18.63 -4.53
C HIS A 49 2.60 -19.32 -3.27
N PRO A 50 2.48 -20.66 -3.22
CA PRO A 50 1.91 -21.39 -2.06
C PRO A 50 2.55 -21.05 -0.70
N THR A 51 3.83 -20.72 -0.66
CA THR A 51 4.51 -20.28 0.56
C THR A 51 3.85 -19.05 1.19
N PHE A 52 3.29 -18.15 0.38
CA PHE A 52 2.60 -16.96 0.89
C PHE A 52 1.26 -17.29 1.56
N GLU A 53 0.64 -18.42 1.24
CA GLU A 53 -0.60 -18.84 1.88
C GLU A 53 -0.38 -19.14 3.39
N CYS A 54 0.74 -19.78 3.69
CA CYS A 54 1.12 -20.05 5.08
C CYS A 54 1.57 -18.78 5.84
N LEU A 55 2.24 -17.86 5.15
CA LEU A 55 2.79 -16.64 5.76
C LEU A 55 1.73 -15.54 5.94
N LEU A 56 0.72 -15.52 5.07
CA LEU A 56 -0.32 -14.48 4.99
C LEU A 56 -1.71 -15.13 4.98
N PRO A 57 -2.12 -15.82 6.06
CA PRO A 57 -3.45 -16.41 6.15
C PRO A 57 -4.52 -15.29 6.17
N PHE A 58 -5.73 -15.61 5.74
CA PHE A 58 -6.86 -14.73 5.95
C PHE A 58 -7.21 -14.65 7.43
N TRP A 59 -7.73 -13.50 7.86
CA TRP A 59 -8.21 -13.35 9.22
C TRP A 59 -9.29 -14.36 9.58
N SER A 60 -10.23 -14.62 8.66
CA SER A 60 -11.30 -15.60 8.84
C SER A 60 -10.78 -17.04 8.99
N GLU A 61 -9.71 -17.41 8.32
CA GLU A 61 -9.07 -18.73 8.46
C GLU A 61 -8.49 -18.93 9.88
N ARG A 62 -8.04 -17.82 10.51
CA ARG A 62 -7.41 -17.87 11.84
C ARG A 62 -8.42 -17.76 12.97
N PHE A 63 -9.46 -16.93 12.84
CA PHE A 63 -10.39 -16.58 13.91
C PHE A 63 -11.84 -16.92 13.62
N GLY A 64 -12.15 -17.48 12.44
CA GLY A 64 -13.51 -17.88 12.05
C GLY A 64 -14.47 -16.71 11.79
N THR A 65 -14.05 -15.47 12.00
CA THR A 65 -14.86 -14.25 11.79
C THR A 65 -14.08 -13.23 10.98
N SER A 66 -14.78 -12.42 10.19
CA SER A 66 -14.17 -11.28 9.50
C SER A 66 -13.84 -10.17 10.51
N ARG A 67 -12.63 -9.63 10.42
CA ARG A 67 -12.29 -8.40 11.16
C ARG A 67 -12.99 -7.24 10.46
N GLY A 68 -14.11 -6.79 10.89
CA GLY A 68 -14.97 -5.78 10.26
C GLY A 68 -14.29 -4.43 9.91
N VAL A 69 -13.21 -4.45 9.13
CA VAL A 69 -12.38 -3.30 8.74
C VAL A 69 -12.25 -3.32 7.22
N GLY A 70 -12.56 -2.21 6.59
CA GLY A 70 -12.31 -1.90 5.18
C GLY A 70 -12.99 -2.82 4.16
N HIS A 71 -12.75 -4.12 4.21
CA HIS A 71 -13.24 -5.08 3.21
C HIS A 71 -13.42 -6.50 3.78
N SER A 72 -14.06 -7.39 2.98
CA SER A 72 -14.44 -8.76 3.38
C SER A 72 -13.28 -9.79 3.39
N LYS A 73 -12.09 -9.43 2.90
CA LYS A 73 -10.94 -10.34 2.74
C LYS A 73 -9.68 -9.85 3.49
N PRO A 74 -9.77 -9.53 4.80
CA PRO A 74 -8.61 -9.04 5.53
C PRO A 74 -7.58 -10.16 5.73
N LEU A 75 -6.31 -9.78 5.61
CA LEU A 75 -5.17 -10.65 5.90
C LEU A 75 -4.79 -10.58 7.37
N TYR A 76 -4.26 -11.68 7.90
CA TYR A 76 -3.75 -11.72 9.26
C TYR A 76 -2.24 -11.50 9.29
N GLY A 77 -1.81 -10.49 10.03
CA GLY A 77 -0.39 -10.19 10.25
C GLY A 77 0.11 -10.84 11.56
N HIS A 78 0.58 -12.07 11.48
CA HIS A 78 1.06 -12.83 12.65
C HIS A 78 2.20 -12.14 13.42
N TRP A 79 2.95 -11.27 12.77
CA TRP A 79 4.17 -10.67 13.29
C TRP A 79 3.96 -9.37 14.08
N ALA A 80 2.75 -8.82 14.09
CA ALA A 80 2.43 -7.60 14.84
C ALA A 80 2.63 -7.76 16.37
N GLU A 81 2.54 -9.00 16.85
CA GLU A 81 2.67 -9.34 18.28
C GLU A 81 4.12 -9.62 18.71
N ALA A 82 5.05 -9.82 17.76
CA ALA A 82 6.44 -10.12 18.05
C ALA A 82 7.27 -8.86 18.30
N THR A 83 7.29 -8.39 19.54
CA THR A 83 7.95 -7.15 19.98
C THR A 83 9.47 -7.11 19.76
N HIS A 84 10.15 -8.24 19.65
CA HIS A 84 11.62 -8.32 19.55
C HIS A 84 12.20 -7.92 18.18
N HIS A 85 11.37 -7.87 17.12
CA HIS A 85 11.82 -7.58 15.76
C HIS A 85 11.12 -6.38 15.12
N ARG A 86 10.70 -5.41 15.94
CA ARG A 86 9.93 -4.22 15.49
C ARG A 86 10.58 -3.49 14.31
N SER A 87 11.91 -3.37 14.30
CA SER A 87 12.64 -2.71 13.21
C SER A 87 12.65 -3.51 11.89
N LEU A 88 12.66 -4.84 11.97
CA LEU A 88 12.54 -5.71 10.79
C LEU A 88 11.09 -5.73 10.29
N TYR A 89 10.13 -5.80 11.21
CA TYR A 89 8.71 -5.71 10.90
C TYR A 89 8.39 -4.41 10.16
N ALA A 90 8.87 -3.26 10.67
CA ALA A 90 8.65 -1.93 10.08
C ALA A 90 9.19 -1.78 8.64
N LYS A 91 10.06 -2.68 8.17
CA LYS A 91 10.62 -2.69 6.82
C LYS A 91 10.10 -3.84 5.96
N SER A 92 9.23 -4.67 6.50
CA SER A 92 8.73 -5.88 5.86
C SER A 92 7.38 -5.66 5.18
N ILE A 93 6.98 -6.64 4.37
CA ILE A 93 5.65 -6.70 3.76
C ILE A 93 4.53 -6.73 4.81
N PHE A 94 4.80 -7.22 6.01
CA PHE A 94 3.80 -7.38 7.07
C PHE A 94 3.26 -6.05 7.59
N MET A 95 4.07 -4.98 7.56
CA MET A 95 3.59 -3.62 7.90
C MET A 95 2.55 -3.09 6.91
N MET A 96 2.55 -3.60 5.68
CA MET A 96 1.58 -3.19 4.67
C MET A 96 0.24 -3.91 4.80
N ILE A 97 0.13 -4.91 5.68
CA ILE A 97 -1.13 -5.65 5.91
C ILE A 97 -2.20 -4.73 6.49
N ASP A 98 -1.85 -3.88 7.43
CA ASP A 98 -2.82 -2.95 8.03
C ASP A 98 -3.32 -1.94 6.99
N ILE A 99 -2.42 -1.44 6.14
CA ILE A 99 -2.80 -0.57 5.03
C ILE A 99 -3.70 -1.31 4.04
N TYR A 100 -3.34 -2.54 3.67
CA TYR A 100 -4.14 -3.38 2.79
C TYR A 100 -5.53 -3.62 3.37
N ASN A 101 -5.63 -3.96 4.65
CA ASN A 101 -6.88 -4.23 5.35
C ASN A 101 -7.80 -3.02 5.46
N ASN A 102 -7.26 -1.80 5.36
CA ASN A 102 -8.03 -0.55 5.35
C ASN A 102 -8.41 -0.08 3.93
N LEU A 103 -8.04 -0.83 2.88
CA LEU A 103 -8.46 -0.48 1.52
C LEU A 103 -9.97 -0.69 1.36
N PRO A 104 -10.64 0.15 0.55
CA PRO A 104 -12.06 -0.02 0.26
C PRO A 104 -12.34 -1.31 -0.50
N GLN A 105 -13.55 -1.86 -0.29
CA GLN A 105 -14.01 -3.10 -0.93
C GLN A 105 -13.86 -3.07 -2.44
N ASN A 106 -14.25 -1.98 -3.11
CA ASN A 106 -14.19 -1.84 -4.56
C ASN A 106 -12.76 -1.94 -5.13
N VAL A 107 -11.75 -1.62 -4.35
CA VAL A 107 -10.34 -1.79 -4.74
C VAL A 107 -9.92 -3.25 -4.60
N VAL A 108 -10.32 -3.89 -3.49
CA VAL A 108 -9.98 -5.30 -3.19
C VAL A 108 -10.75 -6.28 -4.07
N ASP A 109 -11.87 -5.89 -4.64
CA ASP A 109 -12.63 -6.70 -5.61
C ASP A 109 -12.00 -6.74 -7.01
N SER A 110 -10.85 -6.08 -7.20
CA SER A 110 -10.11 -6.14 -8.45
C SER A 110 -9.75 -7.58 -8.80
N ILE A 111 -10.05 -7.99 -10.03
CA ILE A 111 -9.85 -9.37 -10.51
C ILE A 111 -8.40 -9.70 -10.86
N SER A 112 -7.53 -8.70 -10.92
CA SER A 112 -6.12 -8.87 -11.28
C SER A 112 -5.22 -7.83 -10.60
N ASP A 113 -3.97 -8.21 -10.36
CA ASP A 113 -2.94 -7.33 -9.80
C ASP A 113 -2.70 -6.05 -10.64
N PRO A 114 -2.62 -6.08 -11.99
CA PRO A 114 -2.50 -4.86 -12.76
C PRO A 114 -3.66 -3.88 -12.60
N CYS A 115 -4.91 -4.37 -12.55
CA CYS A 115 -6.08 -3.54 -12.29
C CYS A 115 -6.02 -2.93 -10.88
N PHE A 116 -5.67 -3.72 -9.88
CA PHE A 116 -5.50 -3.28 -8.50
C PHE A 116 -4.44 -2.17 -8.38
N GLN A 117 -3.24 -2.38 -8.94
CA GLN A 117 -2.16 -1.38 -8.91
C GLN A 117 -2.53 -0.10 -9.67
N LYS A 118 -3.30 -0.23 -10.77
CA LYS A 118 -3.83 0.92 -11.51
C LYS A 118 -4.77 1.75 -10.65
N LEU A 119 -5.70 1.12 -9.94
CA LEU A 119 -6.64 1.81 -9.03
C LEU A 119 -5.90 2.56 -7.92
N LEU A 120 -4.90 1.94 -7.30
CA LEU A 120 -4.07 2.61 -6.29
C LEU A 120 -3.29 3.80 -6.89
N THR A 121 -2.76 3.65 -8.09
CA THR A 121 -2.06 4.73 -8.79
C THR A 121 -3.00 5.92 -9.08
N GLU A 122 -4.23 5.65 -9.54
CA GLU A 122 -5.21 6.70 -9.80
C GLU A 122 -5.63 7.42 -8.50
N ARG A 123 -5.81 6.69 -7.40
CA ARG A 123 -6.06 7.32 -6.09
C ARG A 123 -4.91 8.24 -5.65
N ALA A 124 -3.67 7.82 -5.82
CA ALA A 124 -2.52 8.68 -5.54
C ALA A 124 -2.49 9.93 -6.45
N ARG A 125 -2.90 9.79 -7.73
CA ARG A 125 -3.04 10.91 -8.65
C ARG A 125 -4.13 11.89 -8.25
N GLU A 126 -5.28 11.39 -7.81
CA GLU A 126 -6.38 12.21 -7.32
C GLU A 126 -5.93 13.06 -6.12
N ARG A 127 -5.24 12.46 -5.15
CA ARG A 127 -4.64 13.18 -4.02
C ARG A 127 -3.60 14.22 -4.48
N CYS A 128 -2.76 13.85 -5.43
CA CYS A 128 -1.77 14.77 -6.00
C CYS A 128 -2.42 15.97 -6.68
N ARG A 129 -3.53 15.78 -7.43
CA ARG A 129 -4.32 16.85 -8.05
C ARG A 129 -5.02 17.74 -7.02
N ALA A 130 -5.38 17.17 -5.87
CA ALA A 130 -5.99 17.90 -4.75
C ALA A 130 -4.96 18.65 -3.90
N ASP A 131 -3.69 18.70 -4.32
CA ASP A 131 -2.57 19.30 -3.58
C ASP A 131 -2.40 18.74 -2.14
N ASP A 132 -2.79 17.49 -1.92
CA ASP A 132 -2.55 16.79 -0.64
C ASP A 132 -1.04 16.65 -0.40
N PRO A 133 -0.46 17.24 0.67
CA PRO A 133 0.98 17.18 0.92
C PRO A 133 1.49 15.75 1.16
N PHE A 134 0.60 14.81 1.48
CA PHE A 134 0.93 13.40 1.76
C PHE A 134 0.65 12.46 0.59
N TRP A 135 0.30 12.97 -0.60
CA TRP A 135 -0.01 12.14 -1.78
C TRP A 135 1.06 11.08 -2.09
N ALA A 136 2.35 11.44 -1.94
CA ALA A 136 3.47 10.55 -2.24
C ALA A 136 3.67 9.43 -1.19
N SER A 137 3.07 9.56 -0.03
CA SER A 137 3.14 8.61 1.10
C SER A 137 1.77 8.04 1.49
N CYS A 138 0.74 8.23 0.66
CA CYS A 138 -0.64 7.85 0.96
C CYS A 138 -0.84 6.34 1.24
N PHE A 139 0.11 5.50 0.85
CA PHE A 139 0.15 4.07 1.16
C PHE A 139 1.37 3.70 2.00
N SER A 140 2.01 4.66 2.67
CA SER A 140 3.19 4.37 3.48
C SER A 140 2.80 3.98 4.90
N SER A 141 3.35 2.87 5.39
CA SER A 141 3.24 2.47 6.80
C SER A 141 3.87 3.47 7.79
N ARG A 142 4.66 4.41 7.30
CA ARG A 142 5.33 5.43 8.11
C ARG A 142 4.43 6.58 8.53
N SER A 143 3.24 6.70 7.94
CA SER A 143 2.25 7.74 8.30
C SER A 143 1.37 7.35 9.49
N VAL A 144 1.50 6.13 10.02
CA VAL A 144 0.67 5.63 11.13
C VAL A 144 1.14 6.13 12.50
N ASP A 145 2.32 6.74 12.60
CA ASP A 145 2.83 7.32 13.85
C ASP A 145 2.33 8.76 14.12
N SER A 146 1.47 9.31 13.27
CA SER A 146 0.82 10.60 13.48
C SER A 146 -0.68 10.36 13.58
N ASP A 147 -1.22 10.54 14.78
CA ASP A 147 -2.65 10.52 15.10
C ASP A 147 -3.51 11.20 14.02
N GLU A 148 -4.07 10.43 13.13
CA GLU A 148 -5.33 10.65 12.41
C GLU A 148 -5.38 9.73 11.20
N LEU A 149 -5.95 8.55 11.40
CA LEU A 149 -6.53 7.78 10.30
C LEU A 149 -7.75 8.58 9.81
N VAL A 150 -7.53 9.46 8.83
CA VAL A 150 -8.63 10.04 8.07
C VAL A 150 -9.31 8.89 7.32
N PRO A 151 -10.61 8.64 7.54
CA PRO A 151 -11.34 7.63 6.80
C PRO A 151 -11.21 7.92 5.30
N LEU A 152 -10.87 6.90 4.55
CA LEU A 152 -10.91 6.97 3.08
C LEU A 152 -12.37 6.77 2.65
N ASP A 153 -13.14 7.84 2.66
CA ASP A 153 -14.49 7.86 2.07
C ASP A 153 -14.43 7.67 0.54
#